data_d0bc5bacd8429a21141ef09e9375f34a
#
_entry.id   d0bc5bacd8429a21141ef09e9375f34a
#
_cell.length_a   1.000
_cell.length_b   1.000
_cell.length_c   1.000
_cell.angle_alpha   90.00
_cell.angle_beta   90.00
_cell.angle_gamma   90.00
#
_symmetry.space_group_name_H-M   'P 1'
#
loop_
_entity.id
_entity.type
_entity.pdbx_description
1 polymer ?
#
loop_
_entity_poly.entity_id
_entity_poly.type
_entity_poly.pdbx_seq_one_letter_code
_entity_poly.pdbx_strand_id
1 'polypeptide(L)'
;YHSIMETLRIVEKFVPELEIIVVNDGSKDNTKAEIERAIKQDSRVRMVSSEKNRGKGNAIIAGVSQVEGKYVAFVDADLELNPSQLEGYLKKMLDDNKDVVIGCKFLKDSKLDYPFKRKVISMGYYIMLLVLFHLNVKDTQTGLKVFRVEAIKPVAHLIRTSGFAYDIELLVAIHRRGFSIAQIPVEV
;
A
#
# COMPACT_ATOMS: atom_id res chain seq x y z
N TYR A 1 0.70 3.87 18.13
CA TYR A 1 0.89 2.64 18.91
C TYR A 1 -0.25 1.64 18.61
N HIS A 2 -1.49 2.03 18.88
CA HIS A 2 -2.65 1.12 18.76
C HIS A 2 -2.76 0.50 17.37
N SER A 3 -2.72 1.30 16.32
CA SER A 3 -2.79 0.82 14.92
C SER A 3 -1.67 -0.16 14.57
N ILE A 4 -0.45 0.07 15.05
CA ILE A 4 0.70 -0.82 14.82
C ILE A 4 0.46 -2.18 15.46
N MET A 5 0.10 -2.19 16.75
CA MET A 5 -0.12 -3.43 17.50
C MET A 5 -1.35 -4.20 17.00
N GLU A 6 -2.38 -3.48 16.57
CA GLU A 6 -3.58 -4.09 15.98
C GLU A 6 -3.26 -4.74 14.63
N THR A 7 -2.52 -4.04 13.74
CA THR A 7 -2.07 -4.61 12.47
C THR A 7 -1.24 -5.88 12.70
N LEU A 8 -0.29 -5.84 13.64
CA LEU A 8 0.54 -6.98 13.98
C LEU A 8 -0.32 -8.17 14.44
N ARG A 9 -1.23 -7.94 15.41
CA ARG A 9 -2.12 -8.96 15.97
C ARG A 9 -3.05 -9.60 14.91
N ILE A 10 -3.47 -8.82 13.93
CA ILE A 10 -4.35 -9.29 12.85
C ILE A 10 -3.53 -10.11 11.86
N VAL A 11 -2.42 -9.56 11.36
CA VAL A 11 -1.66 -10.14 10.25
C VAL A 11 -0.90 -11.40 10.68
N GLU A 12 -0.41 -11.49 11.92
CA GLU A 12 0.30 -12.68 12.41
C GLU A 12 -0.55 -13.97 12.41
N LYS A 13 -1.88 -13.85 12.36
CA LYS A 13 -2.78 -15.01 12.29
C LYS A 13 -2.67 -15.79 10.99
N PHE A 14 -2.27 -15.13 9.90
CA PHE A 14 -2.13 -15.74 8.57
C PHE A 14 -0.75 -15.56 7.95
N VAL A 15 0.09 -14.66 8.50
CA VAL A 15 1.51 -14.49 8.14
C VAL A 15 2.34 -14.49 9.43
N PRO A 16 2.80 -15.66 9.92
CA PRO A 16 3.56 -15.75 11.18
C PRO A 16 4.91 -15.05 11.11
N GLU A 17 5.57 -15.11 9.96
CA GLU A 17 6.86 -14.44 9.71
C GLU A 17 6.62 -13.08 9.05
N LEU A 18 6.43 -12.04 9.85
CA LEU A 18 6.21 -10.69 9.38
C LEU A 18 7.12 -9.69 10.07
N GLU A 19 7.37 -8.57 9.40
CA GLU A 19 7.96 -7.35 9.95
C GLU A 19 6.99 -6.19 9.69
N ILE A 20 6.98 -5.21 10.57
CA ILE A 20 6.25 -3.95 10.37
C ILE A 20 7.26 -2.81 10.32
N ILE A 21 7.35 -2.14 9.18
CA ILE A 21 8.18 -0.95 8.99
C ILE A 21 7.28 0.27 9.05
N VAL A 22 7.37 1.01 10.15
CA VAL A 22 6.61 2.25 10.33
C VAL A 22 7.45 3.41 9.83
N VAL A 23 6.93 4.14 8.85
CA VAL A 23 7.61 5.32 8.31
C VAL A 23 7.04 6.58 8.94
N ASN A 24 7.87 7.29 9.70
CA ASN A 24 7.54 8.58 10.27
C ASN A 24 8.12 9.70 9.40
N ASP A 25 7.27 10.35 8.62
CA ASP A 25 7.66 11.41 7.69
C ASP A 25 7.64 12.79 8.36
N GLY A 26 8.45 12.94 9.42
CA GLY A 26 8.67 14.22 10.09
C GLY A 26 7.48 14.70 10.94
N SER A 27 6.76 13.80 11.60
CA SER A 27 5.70 14.16 12.55
C SER A 27 6.23 15.03 13.68
N LYS A 28 5.48 16.06 14.06
CA LYS A 28 5.83 17.02 15.12
C LYS A 28 5.09 16.76 16.43
N ASP A 29 4.20 15.79 16.43
CA ASP A 29 3.41 15.35 17.59
C ASP A 29 4.07 14.14 18.28
N ASN A 30 3.31 13.45 19.11
CA ASN A 30 3.79 12.30 19.87
C ASN A 30 3.99 11.00 19.06
N THR A 31 3.80 11.05 17.73
CA THR A 31 3.84 9.87 16.85
C THR A 31 5.15 9.09 17.01
N LYS A 32 6.30 9.77 17.04
CA LYS A 32 7.61 9.12 17.20
C LYS A 32 7.70 8.31 18.50
N ALA A 33 7.30 8.90 19.63
CA ALA A 33 7.32 8.23 20.92
C ALA A 33 6.38 7.01 20.97
N GLU A 34 5.22 7.09 20.31
CA GLU A 34 4.29 5.97 20.21
C GLU A 34 4.83 4.82 19.34
N ILE A 35 5.59 5.12 18.28
CA ILE A 35 6.28 4.10 17.49
C ILE A 35 7.40 3.45 18.31
N GLU A 36 8.20 4.24 19.00
CA GLU A 36 9.28 3.73 19.89
C GLU A 36 8.72 2.82 21.00
N ARG A 37 7.52 3.13 21.49
CA ARG A 37 6.81 2.28 22.45
C ARG A 37 6.44 0.93 21.83
N ALA A 38 5.95 0.91 20.57
CA ALA A 38 5.64 -0.33 19.87
C ALA A 38 6.88 -1.18 19.61
N ILE A 39 8.01 -0.57 19.22
CA ILE A 39 9.31 -1.25 19.03
C ILE A 39 9.79 -1.91 20.32
N LYS A 40 9.61 -1.27 21.46
CA LYS A 40 9.99 -1.85 22.77
C LYS A 40 9.13 -3.06 23.14
N GLN A 41 7.91 -3.13 22.63
CA GLN A 41 6.97 -4.21 22.91
C GLN A 41 7.14 -5.40 21.98
N ASP A 42 7.48 -5.14 20.70
CA ASP A 42 7.64 -6.21 19.70
C ASP A 42 8.81 -5.89 18.76
N SER A 43 9.80 -6.78 18.74
CA SER A 43 11.02 -6.61 17.93
C SER A 43 10.80 -6.71 16.42
N ARG A 44 9.62 -7.17 15.98
CA ARG A 44 9.23 -7.19 14.56
C ARG A 44 8.85 -5.81 14.03
N VAL A 45 8.66 -4.83 14.92
CA VAL A 45 8.37 -3.45 14.57
C VAL A 45 9.66 -2.65 14.43
N ARG A 46 9.84 -2.01 13.29
CA ARG A 46 10.98 -1.11 13.01
C ARG A 46 10.48 0.26 12.58
N MET A 47 11.28 1.30 12.75
CA MET A 47 10.96 2.67 12.35
C MET A 47 11.97 3.20 11.35
N VAL A 48 11.46 3.83 10.28
CA VAL A 48 12.22 4.74 9.42
C VAL A 48 11.71 6.15 9.68
N SER A 49 12.58 7.07 10.07
CA SER A 49 12.18 8.43 10.44
C SER A 49 12.92 9.48 9.64
N SER A 50 12.19 10.46 9.15
CA SER A 50 12.71 11.69 8.54
C SER A 50 12.57 12.86 9.51
N GLU A 51 13.51 13.80 9.49
CA GLU A 51 13.41 15.03 10.31
C GLU A 51 12.35 16.00 9.77
N LYS A 52 12.09 15.94 8.48
CA LYS A 52 11.14 16.81 7.78
C LYS A 52 10.18 15.99 6.96
N ASN A 53 8.95 16.46 6.85
CA ASN A 53 7.96 15.91 5.94
C ASN A 53 8.44 16.05 4.50
N ARG A 54 8.59 14.90 3.80
CA ARG A 54 9.00 14.80 2.40
C ARG A 54 7.86 14.33 1.49
N GLY A 55 6.72 14.01 2.07
CA GLY A 55 5.52 13.53 1.40
C GLY A 55 5.43 12.01 1.28
N LYS A 56 4.19 11.52 1.09
CA LYS A 56 3.84 10.10 1.12
C LYS A 56 4.69 9.25 0.16
N GLY A 57 4.98 9.74 -1.05
CA GLY A 57 5.82 9.02 -2.01
C GLY A 57 7.23 8.74 -1.48
N ASN A 58 7.88 9.76 -0.89
CA ASN A 58 9.20 9.58 -0.29
C ASN A 58 9.18 8.67 0.94
N ALA A 59 8.12 8.75 1.75
CA ALA A 59 7.92 7.84 2.89
C ALA A 59 7.84 6.38 2.43
N ILE A 60 7.05 6.10 1.39
CA ILE A 60 6.93 4.77 0.80
C ILE A 60 8.27 4.26 0.28
N ILE A 61 9.02 5.07 -0.46
CA ILE A 61 10.36 4.71 -0.97
C ILE A 61 11.29 4.35 0.19
N ALA A 62 11.31 5.16 1.23
CA ALA A 62 12.12 4.93 2.42
C ALA A 62 11.77 3.61 3.12
N GLY A 63 10.48 3.31 3.27
CA GLY A 63 10.00 2.05 3.81
C GLY A 63 10.40 0.85 2.96
N VAL A 64 10.14 0.90 1.64
CA VAL A 64 10.44 -0.18 0.70
C VAL A 64 11.95 -0.50 0.65
N SER A 65 12.81 0.49 0.83
CA SER A 65 14.26 0.28 0.86
C SER A 65 14.73 -0.64 2.00
N GLN A 66 13.96 -0.70 3.09
CA GLN A 66 14.27 -1.46 4.31
C GLN A 66 13.61 -2.84 4.37
N VAL A 67 12.75 -3.18 3.39
CA VAL A 67 12.03 -4.45 3.38
C VAL A 67 12.98 -5.64 3.19
N GLU A 68 12.79 -6.68 4.02
CA GLU A 68 13.53 -7.95 3.95
C GLU A 68 12.66 -9.12 3.48
N GLY A 69 11.33 -9.00 3.63
CA GLY A 69 10.36 -10.03 3.27
C GLY A 69 10.20 -10.24 1.76
N LYS A 70 9.59 -11.37 1.38
CA LYS A 70 9.25 -11.71 -0.02
C LYS A 70 8.08 -10.90 -0.57
N TYR A 71 7.20 -10.46 0.31
CA TYR A 71 6.01 -9.69 0.00
C TYR A 71 6.03 -8.37 0.77
N VAL A 72 5.51 -7.32 0.16
CA VAL A 72 5.41 -5.99 0.74
C VAL A 72 3.95 -5.58 0.74
N ALA A 73 3.39 -5.31 1.91
CA ALA A 73 2.04 -4.77 2.04
C ALA A 73 2.09 -3.30 2.46
N PHE A 74 1.30 -2.46 1.81
CA PHE A 74 1.03 -1.10 2.27
C PHE A 74 -0.24 -1.11 3.11
N VAL A 75 -0.18 -0.44 4.24
CA VAL A 75 -1.30 -0.23 5.17
C VAL A 75 -1.24 1.20 5.67
N ASP A 76 -2.34 1.93 5.52
CA ASP A 76 -2.44 3.28 6.09
C ASP A 76 -2.62 3.20 7.61
N ALA A 77 -1.95 4.09 8.35
CA ALA A 77 -1.88 4.05 9.81
C ALA A 77 -3.21 4.39 10.52
N ASP A 78 -4.17 4.97 9.79
CA ASP A 78 -5.52 5.26 10.29
C ASP A 78 -6.43 4.03 10.33
N LEU A 79 -6.00 2.93 9.65
CA LEU A 79 -6.76 1.67 9.53
C LEU A 79 -8.17 1.85 8.94
N GLU A 80 -8.39 2.86 8.06
CA GLU A 80 -9.64 2.99 7.30
C GLU A 80 -9.99 1.66 6.61
N LEU A 81 -8.96 0.97 6.09
CA LEU A 81 -9.09 -0.38 5.57
C LEU A 81 -8.51 -1.37 6.58
N ASN A 82 -9.35 -2.33 7.01
CA ASN A 82 -8.93 -3.31 8.00
C ASN A 82 -7.81 -4.22 7.46
N PRO A 83 -6.68 -4.38 8.17
CA PRO A 83 -5.56 -5.23 7.76
C PRO A 83 -5.91 -6.71 7.54
N SER A 84 -7.03 -7.20 8.09
CA SER A 84 -7.50 -8.57 7.84
C SER A 84 -7.78 -8.86 6.36
N GLN A 85 -8.09 -7.83 5.58
CA GLN A 85 -8.29 -7.97 4.14
C GLN A 85 -7.02 -8.42 3.41
N LEU A 86 -5.82 -8.20 3.98
CA LEU A 86 -4.54 -8.63 3.39
C LEU A 86 -4.47 -10.13 3.13
N GLU A 87 -5.18 -10.94 3.91
CA GLU A 87 -5.29 -12.40 3.67
C GLU A 87 -5.85 -12.68 2.27
N GLY A 88 -6.94 -12.01 1.90
CA GLY A 88 -7.55 -12.11 0.57
C GLY A 88 -6.63 -11.63 -0.55
N TYR A 89 -5.84 -10.56 -0.30
CA TYR A 89 -4.86 -10.04 -1.28
C TYR A 89 -3.72 -11.04 -1.52
N LEU A 90 -3.18 -11.63 -0.46
CA LEU A 90 -2.14 -12.66 -0.54
C LEU A 90 -2.66 -13.90 -1.25
N LYS A 91 -3.86 -14.36 -0.89
CA LYS A 91 -4.51 -15.49 -1.56
C LYS A 91 -4.67 -15.23 -3.05
N LYS A 92 -5.23 -14.08 -3.44
CA LYS A 92 -5.38 -13.67 -4.85
C LYS A 92 -4.03 -13.63 -5.59
N MET A 93 -2.99 -13.09 -4.93
CA MET A 93 -1.63 -13.04 -5.48
C MET A 93 -1.09 -14.43 -5.78
N LEU A 94 -1.26 -15.37 -4.86
CA LEU A 94 -0.73 -16.72 -4.96
C LEU A 94 -1.54 -17.57 -5.96
N ASP A 95 -2.87 -17.57 -5.86
CA ASP A 95 -3.77 -18.38 -6.68
C ASP A 95 -3.69 -17.98 -8.17
N ASP A 96 -3.63 -16.67 -8.45
CA ASP A 96 -3.59 -16.15 -9.81
C ASP A 96 -2.15 -15.87 -10.31
N ASN A 97 -1.14 -16.20 -9.52
CA ASN A 97 0.28 -15.90 -9.77
C ASN A 97 0.51 -14.46 -10.20
N LYS A 98 0.01 -13.50 -9.41
CA LYS A 98 0.16 -12.06 -9.67
C LYS A 98 1.33 -11.48 -8.92
N ASP A 99 1.92 -10.42 -9.49
CA ASP A 99 3.05 -9.71 -8.89
C ASP A 99 2.59 -8.58 -7.98
N VAL A 100 1.42 -8.00 -8.28
CA VAL A 100 0.80 -6.93 -7.50
C VAL A 100 -0.69 -7.18 -7.37
N VAL A 101 -1.23 -7.01 -6.17
CA VAL A 101 -2.66 -6.98 -5.89
C VAL A 101 -3.01 -5.69 -5.18
N ILE A 102 -3.97 -4.95 -5.72
CA ILE A 102 -4.43 -3.68 -5.16
C ILE A 102 -5.92 -3.72 -4.87
N GLY A 103 -6.32 -2.98 -3.84
CA GLY A 103 -7.72 -2.77 -3.57
C GLY A 103 -8.38 -1.90 -4.64
N CYS A 104 -9.65 -2.12 -4.91
CA CYS A 104 -10.40 -1.30 -5.83
C CYS A 104 -11.81 -1.03 -5.30
N LYS A 105 -12.08 0.24 -5.02
CA LYS A 105 -13.38 0.72 -4.52
C LYS A 105 -14.50 0.67 -5.59
N PHE A 106 -14.15 0.46 -6.85
CA PHE A 106 -15.08 0.49 -8.00
C PHE A 106 -15.47 -0.90 -8.54
N LEU A 107 -15.08 -1.96 -7.88
CA LEU A 107 -15.56 -3.30 -8.19
C LEU A 107 -16.96 -3.52 -7.62
N LYS A 108 -17.77 -4.37 -8.29
CA LYS A 108 -19.19 -4.59 -7.93
C LYS A 108 -19.40 -5.05 -6.48
N ASP A 109 -18.44 -5.80 -5.95
CA ASP A 109 -18.51 -6.38 -4.60
C ASP A 109 -17.91 -5.46 -3.52
N SER A 110 -17.45 -4.27 -3.88
CA SER A 110 -17.00 -3.26 -2.92
C SER A 110 -18.21 -2.64 -2.23
N LYS A 111 -18.23 -2.68 -0.90
CA LYS A 111 -19.33 -2.14 -0.08
C LYS A 111 -19.17 -0.63 0.12
N LEU A 112 -19.38 0.14 -0.95
CA LEU A 112 -19.29 1.61 -0.89
C LEU A 112 -20.37 2.25 -1.76
N ASP A 113 -21.15 3.13 -1.12
CA ASP A 113 -22.08 3.98 -1.82
C ASP A 113 -21.38 5.25 -2.31
N TYR A 114 -21.08 5.26 -3.63
CA TYR A 114 -20.40 6.38 -4.25
C TYR A 114 -21.39 7.30 -4.97
N PRO A 115 -21.37 8.64 -4.70
CA PRO A 115 -22.13 9.62 -5.44
C PRO A 115 -21.86 9.53 -6.95
N PHE A 116 -22.88 9.67 -7.78
CA PHE A 116 -22.80 9.57 -9.24
C PHE A 116 -21.68 10.44 -9.85
N LYS A 117 -21.50 11.69 -9.35
CA LYS A 117 -20.43 12.58 -9.80
C LYS A 117 -19.03 11.98 -9.63
N ARG A 118 -18.76 11.31 -8.50
CA ARG A 118 -17.49 10.63 -8.27
C ARG A 118 -17.27 9.45 -9.20
N LYS A 119 -18.34 8.70 -9.55
CA LYS A 119 -18.26 7.60 -10.52
C LYS A 119 -17.83 8.10 -11.92
N VAL A 120 -18.36 9.25 -12.35
CA VAL A 120 -18.00 9.86 -13.64
C VAL A 120 -16.53 10.31 -13.66
N ILE A 121 -16.08 11.00 -12.60
CA ILE A 121 -14.68 11.46 -12.50
C ILE A 121 -13.73 10.25 -12.50
N SER A 122 -14.06 9.21 -11.72
CA SER A 122 -13.24 7.99 -11.65
C SER A 122 -13.20 7.24 -12.97
N MET A 123 -14.28 7.25 -13.74
CA MET A 123 -14.30 6.67 -15.08
C MET A 123 -13.38 7.45 -16.03
N GLY A 124 -13.42 8.78 -16.01
CA GLY A 124 -12.49 9.62 -16.79
C GLY A 124 -11.03 9.36 -16.44
N TYR A 125 -10.74 9.25 -15.14
CA TYR A 125 -9.42 8.91 -14.64
C TYR A 125 -8.96 7.52 -15.13
N TYR A 126 -9.81 6.50 -15.03
CA TYR A 126 -9.51 5.16 -15.54
C TYR A 126 -9.22 5.16 -17.06
N ILE A 127 -10.04 5.85 -17.85
CA ILE A 127 -9.83 5.96 -19.31
C ILE A 127 -8.47 6.63 -19.60
N MET A 128 -8.14 7.68 -18.86
CA MET A 128 -6.84 8.35 -18.98
C MET A 128 -5.68 7.38 -18.70
N LEU A 129 -5.74 6.59 -17.63
CA LEU A 129 -4.72 5.59 -17.29
C LEU A 129 -4.58 4.53 -18.38
N LEU A 130 -5.72 4.06 -18.91
CA LEU A 130 -5.75 3.05 -19.95
C LEU A 130 -5.13 3.57 -21.26
N VAL A 131 -5.49 4.80 -21.69
CA VAL A 131 -5.05 5.38 -22.97
C VAL A 131 -3.58 5.82 -22.91
N LEU A 132 -3.16 6.51 -21.83
CA LEU A 132 -1.81 7.07 -21.75
C LEU A 132 -0.76 6.05 -21.31
N PHE A 133 -1.13 5.11 -20.45
CA PHE A 133 -0.17 4.18 -19.83
C PHE A 133 -0.45 2.71 -20.12
N HIS A 134 -1.54 2.40 -20.85
CA HIS A 134 -2.02 1.03 -21.09
C HIS A 134 -2.25 0.26 -19.78
N LEU A 135 -2.51 1.00 -18.70
CA LEU A 135 -2.69 0.47 -17.36
C LEU A 135 -4.17 0.21 -17.09
N ASN A 136 -4.56 -1.07 -17.11
CA ASN A 136 -5.94 -1.49 -16.85
C ASN A 136 -6.20 -1.61 -15.34
N VAL A 137 -6.12 -0.47 -14.64
CA VAL A 137 -6.35 -0.35 -13.20
C VAL A 137 -7.37 0.74 -12.95
N LYS A 138 -8.47 0.38 -12.26
CA LYS A 138 -9.60 1.30 -11.99
C LYS A 138 -9.35 2.19 -10.78
N ASP A 139 -8.59 1.72 -9.82
CA ASP A 139 -8.28 2.45 -8.60
C ASP A 139 -6.80 2.29 -8.25
N THR A 140 -6.05 3.39 -8.27
CA THR A 140 -4.64 3.40 -7.90
C THR A 140 -4.38 3.89 -6.47
N GLN A 141 -5.39 4.53 -5.85
CA GLN A 141 -5.20 5.29 -4.61
C GLN A 141 -5.65 4.57 -3.34
N THR A 142 -6.11 3.33 -3.46
CA THR A 142 -6.51 2.52 -2.30
C THR A 142 -5.32 2.28 -1.37
N GLY A 143 -5.52 2.43 -0.06
CA GLY A 143 -4.46 2.30 0.95
C GLY A 143 -3.86 0.89 1.05
N LEU A 144 -4.67 -0.16 0.84
CA LEU A 144 -4.18 -1.54 0.85
C LEU A 144 -3.67 -1.97 -0.53
N LYS A 145 -2.40 -2.38 -0.56
CA LYS A 145 -1.73 -2.95 -1.73
C LYS A 145 -0.74 -4.00 -1.28
N VAL A 146 -0.60 -5.07 -2.04
CA VAL A 146 0.40 -6.12 -1.81
C VAL A 146 1.24 -6.30 -3.07
N PHE A 147 2.54 -6.41 -2.89
CA PHE A 147 3.53 -6.53 -3.96
C PHE A 147 4.46 -7.72 -3.69
N ARG A 148 4.89 -8.41 -4.72
CA ARG A 148 6.12 -9.19 -4.65
C ARG A 148 7.30 -8.23 -4.53
N VAL A 149 8.30 -8.56 -3.71
CA VAL A 149 9.48 -7.68 -3.52
C VAL A 149 10.22 -7.44 -4.83
N GLU A 150 10.27 -8.43 -5.71
CA GLU A 150 10.88 -8.35 -7.04
C GLU A 150 10.18 -7.34 -7.97
N ALA A 151 8.89 -7.09 -7.77
CA ALA A 151 8.15 -6.13 -8.56
C ALA A 151 8.34 -4.69 -8.07
N ILE A 152 8.46 -4.47 -6.76
CA ILE A 152 8.48 -3.12 -6.18
C ILE A 152 9.90 -2.57 -5.94
N LYS A 153 10.83 -3.36 -5.39
CA LYS A 153 12.18 -2.88 -5.06
C LYS A 153 12.94 -2.28 -6.24
N PRO A 154 12.93 -2.91 -7.44
CA PRO A 154 13.66 -2.36 -8.60
C PRO A 154 13.09 -1.07 -9.15
N VAL A 155 11.88 -0.67 -8.76
CA VAL A 155 11.21 0.55 -9.26
C VAL A 155 11.09 1.64 -8.22
N ALA A 156 11.14 1.31 -6.94
CA ALA A 156 10.92 2.27 -5.86
C ALA A 156 11.83 3.51 -5.96
N HIS A 157 13.11 3.32 -6.32
CA HIS A 157 14.07 4.42 -6.47
C HIS A 157 13.82 5.32 -7.71
N LEU A 158 12.94 4.92 -8.62
CA LEU A 158 12.59 5.70 -9.81
C LEU A 158 11.47 6.71 -9.53
N ILE A 159 10.73 6.51 -8.43
CA ILE A 159 9.61 7.36 -8.05
C ILE A 159 10.15 8.73 -7.65
N ARG A 160 9.64 9.78 -8.29
CA ARG A 160 10.03 11.18 -8.05
C ARG A 160 8.92 12.00 -7.41
N THR A 161 7.68 11.54 -7.56
CA THR A 161 6.51 12.20 -7.01
C THR A 161 6.44 12.02 -5.51
N SER A 162 6.54 13.12 -4.78
CA SER A 162 6.46 13.13 -3.30
C SER A 162 5.03 13.05 -2.77
N GLY A 163 4.04 13.58 -3.52
CA GLY A 163 2.63 13.63 -3.14
C GLY A 163 1.84 12.37 -3.48
N PHE A 164 0.51 12.47 -3.46
CA PHE A 164 -0.41 11.33 -3.67
C PHE A 164 -0.32 10.69 -5.07
N ALA A 165 0.23 11.40 -6.07
CA ALA A 165 0.40 10.84 -7.42
C ALA A 165 1.51 9.78 -7.51
N TYR A 166 2.27 9.51 -6.43
CA TYR A 166 3.28 8.45 -6.38
C TYR A 166 2.69 7.07 -6.72
N ASP A 167 1.43 6.83 -6.35
CA ASP A 167 0.73 5.56 -6.63
C ASP A 167 0.67 5.25 -8.12
N ILE A 168 0.33 6.27 -8.94
CA ILE A 168 0.28 6.13 -10.39
C ILE A 168 1.69 5.84 -10.92
N GLU A 169 2.66 6.65 -10.51
CA GLU A 169 4.05 6.52 -10.96
C GLU A 169 4.60 5.13 -10.65
N LEU A 170 4.36 4.63 -9.43
CA LEU A 170 4.77 3.31 -9.00
C LEU A 170 4.12 2.19 -9.85
N LEU A 171 2.80 2.21 -9.99
CA LEU A 171 2.09 1.16 -10.72
C LEU A 171 2.41 1.18 -12.22
N VAL A 172 2.59 2.37 -12.82
CA VAL A 172 3.04 2.50 -14.22
C VAL A 172 4.47 1.97 -14.38
N ALA A 173 5.38 2.28 -13.45
CA ALA A 173 6.76 1.80 -13.49
C ALA A 173 6.84 0.27 -13.37
N ILE A 174 6.02 -0.33 -12.51
CA ILE A 174 5.88 -1.78 -12.34
C ILE A 174 5.32 -2.40 -13.63
N HIS A 175 4.21 -1.86 -14.15
CA HIS A 175 3.54 -2.35 -15.36
C HIS A 175 4.46 -2.32 -16.59
N ARG A 176 5.22 -1.24 -16.78
CA ARG A 176 6.17 -1.08 -17.90
C ARG A 176 7.32 -2.09 -17.85
N ARG A 177 7.58 -2.71 -16.71
CA ARG A 177 8.54 -3.81 -16.56
C ARG A 177 7.94 -5.19 -16.79
N GLY A 178 6.67 -5.25 -17.17
CA GLY A 178 5.96 -6.50 -17.50
C GLY A 178 5.38 -7.24 -16.29
N PHE A 179 5.41 -6.65 -15.10
CA PHE A 179 4.78 -7.24 -13.93
C PHE A 179 3.25 -7.15 -13.99
N SER A 180 2.61 -8.21 -13.55
CA SER A 180 1.16 -8.37 -13.58
C SER A 180 0.49 -7.71 -12.37
N ILE A 181 -0.62 -6.99 -12.61
CA ILE A 181 -1.41 -6.32 -11.57
C ILE A 181 -2.82 -6.89 -11.56
N ALA A 182 -3.31 -7.29 -10.40
CA ALA A 182 -4.70 -7.66 -10.17
C ALA A 182 -5.39 -6.69 -9.22
N GLN A 183 -6.71 -6.67 -9.28
CA GLN A 183 -7.56 -5.85 -8.41
C GLN A 183 -8.52 -6.74 -7.62
N ILE A 184 -8.78 -6.38 -6.37
CA ILE A 184 -9.71 -7.05 -5.48
C ILE A 184 -10.67 -6.02 -4.88
N PRO A 185 -11.96 -6.35 -4.65
CA PRO A 185 -12.86 -5.44 -3.97
C PRO A 185 -12.39 -5.13 -2.56
N VAL A 186 -12.71 -3.94 -2.05
CA VAL A 186 -12.41 -3.51 -0.68
C VAL A 186 -13.67 -3.36 0.14
N GLU A 187 -13.54 -3.65 1.43
CA GLU A 187 -14.54 -3.36 2.45
C GLU A 187 -14.05 -2.18 3.31
N VAL A 188 -14.86 -1.13 3.45
CA VAL A 188 -14.60 0.04 4.31
C VAL A 188 -15.53 -0.01 5.51
#